data_8d5dd907ccf71154e0fc3a9b66815e1f
#
_entry.id   8d5dd907ccf71154e0fc3a9b66815e1f
#
_cell.length_a   1.000
_cell.length_b   1.000
_cell.length_c   1.000
_cell.angle_alpha   90.00
_cell.angle_beta   90.00
_cell.angle_gamma   90.00
#
_symmetry.space_group_name_H-M   'P 1'
#
loop_
_entity.id
_entity.type
_entity.pdbx_description
1 polymer ?
#
loop_
_entity_poly.entity_id
_entity_poly.type
_entity_poly.pdbx_seq_one_letter_code
_entity_poly.pdbx_strand_id
1 'polypeptide(L)'
;EKTDDHAYTLPGDKYVITVKTDQNVTATGTPKFRFMLNGKGRYANYVSGGNDDKTLVFEYVLQKGDEGTIQFKGPKIICDEAGAVKNANGLCVSSGDMDVNMGYIGVDPSDAARDIATEQMSATAGAAQSGQGAANVLDGRADTLWHTTWGGGHGRENHWIQFELKDFYMVDGIRYQPRTSGGVNGIITEYKVEVSNDGVHFDQVATGTWAGNTAWKMVSFEPVRAKYVRL
;
A
#
# COMPACT_ATOMS: atom_id res chain seq x y z
N GLU A 1 10.94 9.66 -14.04
CA GLU A 1 9.60 9.46 -14.59
C GLU A 1 8.66 9.28 -13.41
N LYS A 2 7.71 10.20 -13.27
CA LYS A 2 6.72 10.20 -12.21
C LYS A 2 5.67 9.18 -12.62
N THR A 3 5.67 7.99 -12.04
CA THR A 3 4.49 7.15 -12.06
C THR A 3 3.54 7.70 -11.00
N ASP A 4 2.36 8.11 -11.41
CA ASP A 4 1.30 8.67 -10.56
C ASP A 4 0.59 7.59 -9.72
N ASP A 5 1.32 6.57 -9.31
CA ASP A 5 0.84 5.59 -8.37
C ASP A 5 1.28 6.00 -6.97
N HIS A 6 0.34 6.38 -6.16
CA HIS A 6 0.48 6.47 -4.72
C HIS A 6 0.75 5.05 -4.18
N ALA A 7 1.94 4.54 -4.46
CA ALA A 7 2.40 3.29 -3.91
C ALA A 7 2.62 3.52 -2.41
N TYR A 8 1.67 3.09 -1.62
CA TYR A 8 1.83 2.98 -0.18
C TYR A 8 2.96 1.99 0.08
N THR A 9 3.98 2.46 0.76
CA THR A 9 5.18 1.70 1.04
C THR A 9 5.19 1.30 2.51
N LEU A 10 5.56 0.06 2.78
CA LEU A 10 5.58 -0.52 4.12
C LEU A 10 7.00 -0.58 4.69
N PRO A 11 7.15 -0.70 6.00
CA PRO A 11 8.42 -1.05 6.60
C PRO A 11 8.99 -2.32 5.94
N GLY A 12 10.23 -2.23 5.45
CA GLY A 12 10.89 -3.27 4.68
C GLY A 12 10.85 -3.08 3.17
N ASP A 13 9.95 -2.26 2.64
CA ASP A 13 9.95 -1.88 1.23
C ASP A 13 11.17 -1.02 0.89
N LYS A 14 11.58 -1.05 -0.37
CA LYS A 14 12.77 -0.38 -0.85
C LYS A 14 12.42 0.88 -1.63
N TYR A 15 12.89 2.01 -1.16
CA TYR A 15 12.85 3.26 -1.90
C TYR A 15 14.15 3.44 -2.68
N VAL A 16 14.04 3.40 -4.01
CA VAL A 16 15.20 3.48 -4.91
C VAL A 16 15.38 4.90 -5.41
N ILE A 17 16.59 5.44 -5.25
CA ILE A 17 16.97 6.78 -5.71
C ILE A 17 18.00 6.62 -6.81
N THR A 18 17.64 7.03 -8.01
CA THR A 18 18.57 7.09 -9.15
C THR A 18 19.07 8.52 -9.33
N VAL A 19 20.37 8.70 -9.19
CA VAL A 19 21.05 9.99 -9.39
C VAL A 19 21.72 9.97 -10.75
N LYS A 20 21.41 10.95 -11.59
CA LYS A 20 22.11 11.19 -12.86
C LYS A 20 23.05 12.38 -12.68
N THR A 21 24.30 12.22 -13.11
CA THR A 21 25.33 13.26 -13.10
C THR A 21 25.56 13.79 -14.49
N ASP A 22 26.06 15.00 -14.61
CA ASP A 22 26.42 15.66 -15.89
C ASP A 22 27.72 15.10 -16.48
N GLN A 23 28.57 14.52 -15.65
CA GLN A 23 29.86 13.92 -16.02
C GLN A 23 29.99 12.52 -15.44
N ASN A 24 30.94 11.75 -15.99
CA ASN A 24 31.28 10.45 -15.45
C ASN A 24 31.82 10.58 -14.03
N VAL A 25 31.43 9.62 -13.17
CA VAL A 25 31.84 9.58 -11.77
C VAL A 25 32.30 8.18 -11.39
N THR A 26 33.13 8.11 -10.36
CA THR A 26 33.60 6.85 -9.79
C THR A 26 33.16 6.76 -8.33
N ALA A 27 32.44 5.69 -8.00
CA ALA A 27 32.07 5.36 -6.64
C ALA A 27 33.11 4.44 -5.99
N THR A 28 33.49 4.73 -4.77
CA THR A 28 34.39 3.90 -3.96
C THR A 28 33.81 3.66 -2.58
N GLY A 29 34.02 2.46 -2.03
CA GLY A 29 33.42 2.08 -0.74
C GLY A 29 31.90 2.02 -0.78
N THR A 30 31.29 2.51 0.28
CA THR A 30 29.83 2.52 0.46
C THR A 30 29.29 3.95 0.66
N PRO A 31 29.35 4.81 -0.39
CA PRO A 31 28.82 6.15 -0.26
C PRO A 31 27.33 6.13 0.07
N LYS A 32 26.83 7.18 0.73
CA LYS A 32 25.43 7.30 1.12
C LYS A 32 24.79 8.49 0.45
N PHE A 33 23.51 8.38 0.19
CA PHE A 33 22.71 9.50 -0.30
C PHE A 33 21.77 9.98 0.85
N ARG A 34 21.95 11.24 1.25
CA ARG A 34 21.13 11.85 2.29
C ARG A 34 19.88 12.48 1.67
N PHE A 35 18.73 12.24 2.28
CA PHE A 35 17.47 12.93 1.98
C PHE A 35 16.71 13.26 3.27
N MET A 36 15.67 14.06 3.16
CA MET A 36 14.78 14.39 4.26
C MET A 36 13.46 13.65 4.07
N LEU A 37 12.97 13.02 5.11
CA LEU A 37 11.64 12.44 5.16
C LEU A 37 10.90 13.07 6.34
N ASN A 38 9.83 13.78 6.03
CA ASN A 38 9.06 14.57 7.01
C ASN A 38 9.95 15.41 7.95
N GLY A 39 10.89 16.14 7.36
CA GLY A 39 11.84 16.99 8.06
C GLY A 39 12.96 16.28 8.82
N LYS A 40 13.02 14.95 8.80
CA LYS A 40 14.08 14.13 9.43
C LYS A 40 15.06 13.60 8.39
N GLY A 41 16.36 13.66 8.69
CA GLY A 41 17.40 13.10 7.80
C GLY A 41 17.32 11.59 7.72
N ARG A 42 17.43 11.06 6.49
CA ARG A 42 17.55 9.64 6.17
C ARG A 42 18.72 9.43 5.22
N TYR A 43 19.23 8.21 5.18
CA TYR A 43 20.37 7.84 4.36
C TYR A 43 20.05 6.58 3.57
N ALA A 44 20.06 6.72 2.24
CA ALA A 44 20.01 5.58 1.33
C ALA A 44 21.42 5.04 1.10
N ASN A 45 21.55 3.72 1.06
CA ASN A 45 22.80 3.04 0.84
C ASN A 45 23.08 2.90 -0.65
N TYR A 46 24.35 2.99 -1.03
CA TYR A 46 24.78 2.76 -2.41
C TYR A 46 24.52 1.30 -2.83
N VAL A 47 24.03 1.14 -4.05
CA VAL A 47 23.74 -0.16 -4.65
C VAL A 47 24.64 -0.41 -5.86
N SER A 48 24.68 0.55 -6.81
CA SER A 48 25.40 0.35 -8.06
C SER A 48 25.64 1.68 -8.82
N GLY A 49 26.40 1.61 -9.89
CA GLY A 49 26.71 2.73 -10.79
C GLY A 49 28.02 3.45 -10.44
N GLY A 50 28.32 4.54 -11.14
CA GLY A 50 29.54 5.32 -10.88
C GLY A 50 30.83 4.54 -11.14
N ASN A 51 30.82 3.64 -12.09
CA ASN A 51 32.00 2.98 -12.61
C ASN A 51 32.41 3.62 -13.93
N ASP A 52 32.82 4.88 -13.84
CA ASP A 52 33.06 5.75 -14.98
C ASP A 52 31.81 5.96 -15.87
N ASP A 53 30.65 6.01 -15.24
CA ASP A 53 29.36 6.31 -15.86
C ASP A 53 28.66 7.51 -15.17
N LYS A 54 27.47 7.86 -15.67
CA LYS A 54 26.70 9.01 -15.22
C LYS A 54 25.53 8.66 -14.32
N THR A 55 25.44 7.42 -13.87
CA THR A 55 24.28 6.94 -13.10
C THR A 55 24.72 6.28 -11.81
N LEU A 56 24.07 6.64 -10.72
CA LEU A 56 24.25 6.05 -9.39
C LEU A 56 22.88 5.62 -8.87
N VAL A 57 22.84 4.46 -8.23
CA VAL A 57 21.64 3.92 -7.61
C VAL A 57 21.87 3.76 -6.12
N PHE A 58 20.96 4.32 -5.35
CA PHE A 58 20.90 4.20 -3.89
C PHE A 58 19.59 3.59 -3.48
N GLU A 59 19.57 2.86 -2.36
CA GLU A 59 18.40 2.21 -1.81
C GLU A 59 18.23 2.56 -0.33
N TYR A 60 17.02 2.92 0.03
CA TYR A 60 16.61 3.08 1.42
C TYR A 60 15.53 2.06 1.76
N VAL A 61 15.76 1.28 2.80
CA VAL A 61 14.74 0.35 3.33
C VAL A 61 13.87 1.11 4.32
N LEU A 62 12.58 1.21 4.01
CA LEU A 62 11.61 1.90 4.83
C LEU A 62 11.50 1.27 6.21
N GLN A 63 11.43 2.10 7.22
CA GLN A 63 11.34 1.72 8.63
C GLN A 63 9.96 2.03 9.17
N LYS A 64 9.59 1.37 10.27
CA LYS A 64 8.34 1.68 10.99
C LYS A 64 8.30 3.16 11.37
N GLY A 65 7.22 3.84 10.96
CA GLY A 65 7.04 5.27 11.19
C GLY A 65 7.70 6.18 10.16
N ASP A 66 8.21 5.62 9.07
CA ASP A 66 8.63 6.38 7.90
C ASP A 66 7.41 6.75 7.06
N GLU A 67 7.00 8.00 7.21
CA GLU A 67 5.87 8.59 6.48
C GLU A 67 6.15 10.07 6.21
N GLY A 68 5.51 10.63 5.21
CA GLY A 68 5.57 12.05 4.90
C GLY A 68 6.34 12.39 3.63
N THR A 69 6.55 13.67 3.43
CA THR A 69 7.13 14.21 2.20
C THR A 69 8.64 13.95 2.13
N ILE A 70 9.08 13.45 0.97
CA ILE A 70 10.51 13.32 0.65
C ILE A 70 11.01 14.62 0.07
N GLN A 71 12.09 15.14 0.64
CA GLN A 71 12.75 16.35 0.19
C GLN A 71 14.24 16.13 0.05
N PHE A 72 14.80 16.66 -1.00
CA PHE A 72 16.25 16.71 -1.22
C PHE A 72 16.77 18.11 -0.91
N LYS A 73 17.32 18.29 0.30
CA LYS A 73 17.89 19.55 0.79
C LYS A 73 19.37 19.38 1.16
N GLY A 74 20.20 20.30 0.73
CA GLY A 74 21.65 20.33 1.02
C GLY A 74 22.45 19.23 0.31
N PRO A 75 23.73 19.02 0.71
CA PRO A 75 24.57 17.97 0.14
C PRO A 75 23.91 16.60 0.31
N LYS A 76 23.77 15.87 -0.78
CA LYS A 76 22.99 14.63 -0.84
C LYS A 76 23.87 13.40 -0.87
N ILE A 77 24.96 13.43 -1.66
CA ILE A 77 25.96 12.38 -1.67
C ILE A 77 26.97 12.69 -0.56
N ILE A 78 27.12 11.75 0.36
CA ILE A 78 28.07 11.86 1.48
C ILE A 78 29.38 11.23 1.04
N CYS A 79 30.46 12.01 1.09
CA CYS A 79 31.83 11.55 0.94
C CYS A 79 32.51 11.54 2.30
N ASP A 80 32.83 10.38 2.79
CA ASP A 80 33.50 10.15 4.06
C ASP A 80 34.47 8.96 3.97
N GLU A 81 35.00 8.51 5.09
CA GLU A 81 35.92 7.35 5.15
C GLU A 81 35.25 6.05 4.70
N ALA A 82 33.92 5.92 4.83
CA ALA A 82 33.18 4.73 4.43
C ALA A 82 33.00 4.63 2.92
N GLY A 83 32.95 5.79 2.23
CA GLY A 83 32.80 5.81 0.77
C GLY A 83 32.70 7.20 0.18
N ALA A 84 32.94 7.30 -1.12
CA ALA A 84 32.90 8.54 -1.84
C ALA A 84 32.46 8.34 -3.29
N VAL A 85 31.88 9.39 -3.87
CA VAL A 85 31.66 9.52 -5.31
C VAL A 85 32.53 10.66 -5.79
N LYS A 86 33.42 10.40 -6.75
CA LYS A 86 34.40 11.34 -7.23
C LYS A 86 34.28 11.56 -8.75
N ASN A 87 34.54 12.77 -9.20
CA ASN A 87 34.70 13.08 -10.62
C ASN A 87 36.07 12.68 -11.13
N ALA A 88 36.34 12.89 -12.43
CA ALA A 88 37.62 12.58 -13.07
C ALA A 88 38.81 13.32 -12.44
N ASN A 89 38.60 14.44 -11.76
CA ASN A 89 39.63 15.19 -11.05
C ASN A 89 39.85 14.72 -9.59
N GLY A 90 39.19 13.64 -9.18
CA GLY A 90 39.29 13.09 -7.83
C GLY A 90 38.55 13.90 -6.76
N LEU A 91 37.75 14.90 -7.15
CA LEU A 91 36.95 15.71 -6.24
C LEU A 91 35.62 15.01 -5.92
N CYS A 92 35.22 15.06 -4.66
CA CYS A 92 33.90 14.57 -4.24
C CYS A 92 32.76 15.31 -4.97
N VAL A 93 31.86 14.55 -5.52
CA VAL A 93 30.63 15.08 -6.14
C VAL A 93 29.60 15.22 -5.03
N SER A 94 29.35 16.45 -4.61
CA SER A 94 28.14 16.80 -3.86
C SER A 94 27.13 17.33 -4.87
N SER A 95 25.91 16.78 -4.86
CA SER A 95 24.84 17.37 -5.65
C SER A 95 24.54 18.75 -5.07
N GLY A 96 24.60 19.78 -5.92
CA GLY A 96 24.26 21.14 -5.53
C GLY A 96 22.84 21.26 -4.96
N ASP A 97 22.54 22.43 -4.41
CA ASP A 97 21.22 22.71 -3.79
C ASP A 97 20.08 22.59 -4.80
N MET A 98 19.55 21.38 -4.91
CA MET A 98 18.24 21.16 -5.53
C MET A 98 17.23 20.97 -4.41
N ASP A 99 16.41 21.97 -4.17
CA ASP A 99 15.25 21.85 -3.28
C ASP A 99 14.10 21.25 -4.09
N VAL A 100 14.02 19.92 -4.14
CA VAL A 100 13.03 19.20 -4.93
C VAL A 100 12.20 18.31 -4.02
N ASN A 101 10.90 18.48 -4.07
CA ASN A 101 9.97 17.50 -3.50
C ASN A 101 9.82 16.33 -4.47
N MET A 102 10.21 15.15 -4.04
CA MET A 102 10.28 13.94 -4.91
C MET A 102 9.20 12.92 -4.62
N GLY A 103 8.18 13.27 -3.86
CA GLY A 103 7.08 12.38 -3.58
C GLY A 103 6.77 12.25 -2.09
N TYR A 104 5.90 11.34 -1.79
CA TYR A 104 5.37 11.09 -0.46
C TYR A 104 5.54 9.60 -0.13
N ILE A 105 6.02 9.30 1.07
CA ILE A 105 6.03 7.95 1.64
C ILE A 105 4.96 7.91 2.73
N GLY A 106 4.09 6.93 2.68
CA GLY A 106 3.03 6.76 3.64
C GLY A 106 1.65 7.15 3.11
N VAL A 107 0.67 7.12 3.98
CA VAL A 107 -0.71 7.52 3.66
C VAL A 107 -0.76 9.04 3.59
N ASP A 108 -1.15 9.59 2.46
CA ASP A 108 -1.49 11.01 2.38
C ASP A 108 -2.71 11.26 3.28
N PRO A 109 -2.60 12.10 4.32
CA PRO A 109 -3.75 12.39 5.18
C PRO A 109 -4.92 13.04 4.42
N SER A 110 -4.67 13.62 3.23
CA SER A 110 -5.72 14.10 2.34
C SER A 110 -6.42 12.97 1.58
N ASP A 111 -5.79 11.80 1.49
CA ASP A 111 -6.39 10.56 0.99
C ASP A 111 -7.09 9.76 2.10
N ALA A 112 -7.34 10.38 3.24
CA ALA A 112 -8.08 9.77 4.33
C ALA A 112 -9.34 9.07 3.81
N ALA A 113 -9.34 7.74 3.90
CA ALA A 113 -10.46 6.85 3.66
C ALA A 113 -11.21 7.11 2.33
N ARG A 114 -10.53 6.98 1.19
CA ARG A 114 -11.24 6.76 -0.08
C ARG A 114 -11.60 5.29 -0.19
N ASP A 115 -12.85 5.03 -0.56
CA ASP A 115 -13.22 3.68 -0.96
C ASP A 115 -12.40 3.29 -2.18
N ILE A 116 -11.83 2.09 -2.15
CA ILE A 116 -11.26 1.49 -3.35
C ILE A 116 -12.42 1.30 -4.33
N ALA A 117 -12.29 1.87 -5.52
CA ALA A 117 -13.35 1.82 -6.52
C ALA A 117 -13.67 0.37 -6.90
N THR A 118 -14.95 0.03 -7.07
CA THR A 118 -15.40 -1.35 -7.28
C THR A 118 -14.80 -1.99 -8.52
N GLU A 119 -14.50 -1.20 -9.55
CA GLU A 119 -13.78 -1.65 -10.75
C GLU A 119 -12.32 -2.05 -10.51
N GLN A 120 -11.76 -1.71 -9.35
CA GLN A 120 -10.41 -2.09 -8.95
C GLN A 120 -10.37 -3.42 -8.17
N MET A 121 -11.49 -4.12 -8.10
CA MET A 121 -11.55 -5.40 -7.39
C MET A 121 -12.49 -6.40 -8.07
N SER A 122 -12.34 -7.65 -7.72
CA SER A 122 -13.29 -8.72 -7.99
C SER A 122 -13.73 -9.37 -6.68
N ALA A 123 -14.88 -10.02 -6.67
CA ALA A 123 -15.41 -10.66 -5.47
C ALA A 123 -15.72 -12.15 -5.71
N THR A 124 -15.38 -12.98 -4.72
CA THR A 124 -15.74 -14.39 -4.63
C THR A 124 -16.36 -14.68 -3.26
N ALA A 125 -17.08 -15.76 -3.12
CA ALA A 125 -17.70 -16.12 -1.84
C ALA A 125 -17.67 -17.64 -1.63
N GLY A 126 -17.66 -18.07 -0.38
CA GLY A 126 -17.72 -19.49 -0.01
C GLY A 126 -19.04 -20.15 -0.37
N ALA A 127 -20.13 -19.39 -0.31
CA ALA A 127 -21.45 -19.84 -0.75
C ALA A 127 -22.24 -18.66 -1.35
N ALA A 128 -23.08 -18.96 -2.34
CA ALA A 128 -23.98 -17.98 -2.93
C ALA A 128 -25.28 -18.61 -3.38
N GLN A 129 -26.38 -17.94 -3.09
CA GLN A 129 -27.69 -18.30 -3.62
C GLN A 129 -27.75 -18.03 -5.13
N SER A 130 -28.47 -18.84 -5.88
CA SER A 130 -28.64 -18.64 -7.31
C SER A 130 -29.17 -17.22 -7.62
N GLY A 131 -28.50 -16.50 -8.51
CA GLY A 131 -28.79 -15.12 -8.84
C GLY A 131 -28.32 -14.07 -7.81
N GLN A 132 -27.73 -14.50 -6.70
CA GLN A 132 -27.24 -13.61 -5.62
C GLN A 132 -25.75 -13.89 -5.35
N GLY A 133 -24.95 -13.79 -6.40
CA GLY A 133 -23.51 -14.07 -6.37
C GLY A 133 -22.69 -12.92 -5.79
N ALA A 134 -21.43 -13.23 -5.48
CA ALA A 134 -20.51 -12.26 -4.90
C ALA A 134 -20.31 -11.00 -5.75
N ALA A 135 -20.34 -11.12 -7.07
CA ALA A 135 -20.18 -9.97 -7.96
C ALA A 135 -21.24 -8.87 -7.77
N ASN A 136 -22.42 -9.22 -7.25
CA ASN A 136 -23.50 -8.26 -7.02
C ASN A 136 -23.13 -7.18 -5.97
N VAL A 137 -22.16 -7.42 -5.12
CA VAL A 137 -21.73 -6.40 -4.14
C VAL A 137 -20.86 -5.29 -4.75
N LEU A 138 -20.45 -5.46 -6.01
CA LEU A 138 -19.58 -4.54 -6.74
C LEU A 138 -20.30 -3.83 -7.91
N ASP A 139 -21.56 -4.15 -8.20
CA ASP A 139 -22.28 -3.66 -9.37
C ASP A 139 -22.92 -2.27 -9.19
N GLY A 140 -22.81 -1.68 -8.00
CA GLY A 140 -23.34 -0.37 -7.67
C GLY A 140 -24.88 -0.32 -7.55
N ARG A 141 -25.56 -1.45 -7.51
CA ARG A 141 -27.03 -1.55 -7.51
C ARG A 141 -27.56 -1.90 -6.12
N ALA A 142 -28.55 -1.17 -5.66
CA ALA A 142 -29.20 -1.43 -4.37
C ALA A 142 -30.28 -2.54 -4.42
N ASP A 143 -30.68 -2.95 -5.62
CA ASP A 143 -31.69 -4.01 -5.86
C ASP A 143 -31.05 -5.41 -6.10
N THR A 144 -29.76 -5.50 -6.17
CA THR A 144 -28.97 -6.73 -6.20
C THR A 144 -28.27 -6.94 -4.86
N LEU A 145 -27.92 -8.17 -4.55
CA LEU A 145 -27.19 -8.50 -3.32
C LEU A 145 -26.43 -9.83 -3.45
N TRP A 146 -25.43 -10.01 -2.63
CA TRP A 146 -24.91 -11.34 -2.31
C TRP A 146 -25.66 -11.91 -1.12
N HIS A 147 -26.00 -13.19 -1.19
CA HIS A 147 -26.58 -13.94 -0.09
C HIS A 147 -26.03 -15.37 -0.10
N THR A 148 -25.69 -15.90 1.06
CA THR A 148 -25.35 -17.31 1.21
C THR A 148 -26.54 -18.19 0.86
N THR A 149 -26.30 -19.43 0.48
CA THR A 149 -27.36 -20.37 0.08
C THR A 149 -28.35 -20.60 1.23
N TRP A 150 -29.66 -20.68 0.91
CA TRP A 150 -30.73 -20.98 1.86
C TRP A 150 -31.05 -22.48 1.82
N GLY A 151 -31.69 -22.99 2.89
CA GLY A 151 -32.22 -24.35 2.90
C GLY A 151 -31.28 -25.44 3.43
N GLY A 152 -30.20 -25.06 4.10
CA GLY A 152 -29.36 -25.98 4.86
C GLY A 152 -28.22 -26.62 4.05
N GLY A 153 -27.23 -27.12 4.76
CA GLY A 153 -26.10 -27.85 4.17
C GLY A 153 -24.80 -27.07 4.06
N HIS A 154 -24.81 -25.79 4.44
CA HIS A 154 -23.57 -25.02 4.51
C HIS A 154 -23.25 -24.71 5.96
N GLY A 155 -22.11 -25.16 6.43
CA GLY A 155 -21.57 -24.72 7.69
C GLY A 155 -21.15 -23.25 7.63
N ARG A 156 -20.99 -22.61 8.79
CA ARG A 156 -20.56 -21.21 8.92
C ARG A 156 -19.18 -20.95 8.27
N GLU A 157 -18.40 -21.99 8.03
CA GLU A 157 -17.10 -21.96 7.34
C GLU A 157 -17.19 -21.44 5.89
N ASN A 158 -18.37 -21.48 5.28
CA ASN A 158 -18.64 -20.99 3.94
C ASN A 158 -19.30 -19.60 3.92
N HIS A 159 -19.52 -18.99 5.07
CA HIS A 159 -20.08 -17.66 5.20
C HIS A 159 -18.98 -16.62 5.12
N TRP A 160 -18.34 -16.49 3.97
CA TRP A 160 -17.35 -15.46 3.71
C TRP A 160 -17.50 -14.90 2.30
N ILE A 161 -17.10 -13.64 2.15
CA ILE A 161 -16.89 -12.98 0.88
C ILE A 161 -15.46 -12.45 0.84
N GLN A 162 -14.79 -12.63 -0.27
CA GLN A 162 -13.41 -12.21 -0.49
C GLN A 162 -13.31 -11.30 -1.69
N PHE A 163 -12.57 -10.23 -1.52
CA PHE A 163 -12.21 -9.30 -2.57
C PHE A 163 -10.76 -9.53 -2.96
N GLU A 164 -10.51 -9.68 -4.27
CA GLU A 164 -9.18 -9.59 -4.86
C GLU A 164 -9.04 -8.21 -5.49
N LEU A 165 -8.10 -7.42 -4.99
CA LEU A 165 -7.77 -6.10 -5.49
C LEU A 165 -6.86 -6.23 -6.72
N LYS A 166 -7.00 -5.36 -7.72
CA LYS A 166 -6.16 -5.40 -8.93
C LYS A 166 -4.69 -5.17 -8.61
N ASP A 167 -4.40 -4.37 -7.57
CA ASP A 167 -3.07 -4.09 -7.10
C ASP A 167 -3.02 -4.18 -5.57
N PHE A 168 -1.86 -3.95 -4.97
CA PHE A 168 -1.72 -3.82 -3.54
C PHE A 168 -2.19 -2.45 -3.08
N TYR A 169 -3.03 -2.43 -2.06
CA TYR A 169 -3.52 -1.22 -1.42
C TYR A 169 -3.22 -1.23 0.08
N MET A 170 -3.10 -0.05 0.68
CA MET A 170 -3.22 0.10 2.13
C MET A 170 -4.69 0.10 2.47
N VAL A 171 -5.14 -0.99 3.09
CA VAL A 171 -6.54 -1.16 3.50
C VAL A 171 -6.63 -0.89 4.99
N ASP A 172 -7.59 -0.07 5.40
CA ASP A 172 -7.81 0.34 6.78
C ASP A 172 -9.25 0.13 7.25
N GLY A 173 -10.10 -0.48 6.41
CA GLY A 173 -11.47 -0.75 6.79
C GLY A 173 -12.34 -1.40 5.71
N ILE A 174 -13.55 -1.70 6.10
CA ILE A 174 -14.63 -2.17 5.22
C ILE A 174 -15.89 -1.38 5.54
N ARG A 175 -16.59 -0.93 4.48
CA ARG A 175 -17.98 -0.50 4.56
C ARG A 175 -18.91 -1.56 3.98
N TYR A 176 -19.98 -1.83 4.68
CA TYR A 176 -20.98 -2.81 4.28
C TYR A 176 -22.38 -2.19 4.32
N GLN A 177 -23.07 -2.24 3.20
CA GLN A 177 -24.49 -1.92 3.11
C GLN A 177 -25.31 -3.18 3.17
N PRO A 178 -26.08 -3.41 4.24
CA PRO A 178 -27.04 -4.51 4.30
C PRO A 178 -28.13 -4.34 3.24
N ARG A 179 -28.78 -5.44 2.91
CA ARG A 179 -29.96 -5.39 2.05
C ARG A 179 -30.99 -4.37 2.55
N THR A 180 -31.59 -3.63 1.63
CA THR A 180 -32.57 -2.57 1.94
C THR A 180 -34.02 -3.06 1.87
N SER A 181 -34.26 -4.27 1.35
CA SER A 181 -35.59 -4.89 1.19
C SER A 181 -35.59 -6.35 1.60
N GLY A 182 -36.77 -6.92 1.87
CA GLY A 182 -36.94 -8.35 2.19
C GLY A 182 -36.58 -8.74 3.62
N GLY A 183 -36.58 -7.79 4.56
CA GLY A 183 -36.36 -8.04 5.99
C GLY A 183 -34.87 -8.06 6.38
N VAL A 184 -34.60 -8.64 7.55
CA VAL A 184 -33.25 -8.65 8.18
C VAL A 184 -32.49 -9.95 8.00
N ASN A 185 -33.04 -10.92 7.28
CA ASN A 185 -32.38 -12.20 7.06
C ASN A 185 -31.11 -12.03 6.23
N GLY A 186 -30.02 -12.63 6.68
CA GLY A 186 -28.71 -12.55 6.02
C GLY A 186 -27.93 -11.26 6.31
N ILE A 187 -28.42 -10.37 7.19
CA ILE A 187 -27.63 -9.26 7.68
C ILE A 187 -26.50 -9.80 8.55
N ILE A 188 -25.26 -9.40 8.24
CA ILE A 188 -24.07 -9.80 8.99
C ILE A 188 -24.11 -9.11 10.36
N THR A 189 -24.14 -9.89 11.43
CA THR A 189 -24.17 -9.41 12.82
C THR A 189 -22.89 -9.74 13.59
N GLU A 190 -22.18 -10.78 13.18
CA GLU A 190 -20.85 -11.12 13.69
C GLU A 190 -19.89 -11.13 12.50
N TYR A 191 -18.72 -10.55 12.66
CA TYR A 191 -17.74 -10.47 11.58
C TYR A 191 -16.32 -10.74 12.04
N LYS A 192 -15.53 -11.20 11.09
CA LYS A 192 -14.09 -11.26 11.13
C LYS A 192 -13.57 -10.68 9.80
N VAL A 193 -12.61 -9.77 9.86
CA VAL A 193 -11.91 -9.26 8.67
C VAL A 193 -10.52 -9.85 8.65
N GLU A 194 -10.17 -10.40 7.52
CA GLU A 194 -8.86 -10.98 7.25
C GLU A 194 -8.28 -10.36 5.98
N VAL A 195 -6.96 -10.22 5.93
CA VAL A 195 -6.23 -9.69 4.78
C VAL A 195 -5.14 -10.66 4.34
N SER A 196 -4.76 -10.58 3.06
CA SER A 196 -3.70 -11.43 2.52
C SER A 196 -2.98 -10.73 1.38
N ASN A 197 -1.71 -11.11 1.17
CA ASN A 197 -0.90 -10.67 0.04
C ASN A 197 -0.84 -11.72 -1.08
N ASP A 198 -1.11 -12.99 -0.78
CA ASP A 198 -0.97 -14.13 -1.70
C ASP A 198 -2.31 -14.87 -1.98
N GLY A 199 -3.38 -14.54 -1.26
CA GLY A 199 -4.68 -15.19 -1.36
C GLY A 199 -4.77 -16.57 -0.69
N VAL A 200 -3.72 -17.00 -0.02
CA VAL A 200 -3.59 -18.32 0.64
C VAL A 200 -3.47 -18.15 2.16
N HIS A 201 -2.56 -17.30 2.60
CA HIS A 201 -2.31 -17.02 4.01
C HIS A 201 -3.04 -15.73 4.40
N PHE A 202 -3.96 -15.83 5.34
CA PHE A 202 -4.79 -14.71 5.78
C PHE A 202 -4.51 -14.36 7.24
N ASP A 203 -4.26 -13.08 7.50
CA ASP A 203 -4.09 -12.52 8.83
C ASP A 203 -5.37 -11.79 9.26
N GLN A 204 -5.86 -12.08 10.47
CA GLN A 204 -7.01 -11.37 11.02
C GLN A 204 -6.60 -9.96 11.45
N VAL A 205 -7.31 -8.96 10.94
CA VAL A 205 -7.09 -7.54 11.27
C VAL A 205 -8.20 -6.93 12.12
N ALA A 206 -9.41 -7.49 12.05
CA ALA A 206 -10.52 -7.05 12.89
C ALA A 206 -11.52 -8.19 13.15
N THR A 207 -12.27 -8.08 14.24
CA THR A 207 -13.43 -8.91 14.56
C THR A 207 -14.39 -8.12 15.43
N GLY A 208 -15.68 -8.44 15.38
CA GLY A 208 -16.66 -7.75 16.20
C GLY A 208 -18.10 -8.10 15.84
N THR A 209 -19.00 -7.23 16.28
CA THR A 209 -20.43 -7.38 16.03
C THR A 209 -21.02 -6.09 15.47
N TRP A 210 -22.05 -6.25 14.63
CA TRP A 210 -22.87 -5.16 14.12
C TRP A 210 -24.34 -5.34 14.53
N ALA A 211 -25.06 -4.25 14.67
CA ALA A 211 -26.49 -4.31 14.91
C ALA A 211 -27.23 -4.96 13.73
N GLY A 212 -28.19 -5.85 14.01
CA GLY A 212 -29.00 -6.55 12.99
C GLY A 212 -30.06 -5.65 12.34
N ASN A 213 -29.66 -4.54 11.76
CA ASN A 213 -30.53 -3.58 11.08
C ASN A 213 -29.96 -3.17 9.72
N THR A 214 -30.73 -2.44 8.93
CA THR A 214 -30.40 -2.05 7.56
C THR A 214 -29.46 -0.83 7.43
N ALA A 215 -29.04 -0.24 8.56
CA ALA A 215 -28.08 0.85 8.53
C ALA A 215 -26.72 0.38 8.03
N TRP A 216 -25.99 1.27 7.36
CA TRP A 216 -24.60 1.02 6.96
C TRP A 216 -23.76 0.54 8.15
N LYS A 217 -22.88 -0.41 7.88
CA LYS A 217 -21.89 -0.94 8.81
C LYS A 217 -20.51 -0.50 8.38
N MET A 218 -19.66 -0.27 9.34
CA MET A 218 -18.26 0.04 9.09
C MET A 218 -17.40 -0.62 10.17
N VAL A 219 -16.23 -1.05 9.78
CA VAL A 219 -15.14 -1.45 10.67
C VAL A 219 -13.87 -0.79 10.15
N SER A 220 -13.09 -0.24 11.07
CA SER A 220 -11.77 0.31 10.78
C SER A 220 -10.72 -0.47 11.57
N PHE A 221 -9.52 -0.57 11.03
CA PHE A 221 -8.35 -1.19 11.65
C PHE A 221 -7.09 -0.45 11.24
N GLU A 222 -5.94 -0.78 11.86
CA GLU A 222 -4.67 -0.18 11.47
C GLU A 222 -4.37 -0.47 9.99
N PRO A 223 -3.94 0.52 9.21
CA PRO A 223 -3.66 0.36 7.80
C PRO A 223 -2.69 -0.79 7.53
N VAL A 224 -3.05 -1.69 6.66
CA VAL A 224 -2.26 -2.86 6.27
C VAL A 224 -2.24 -3.02 4.76
N ARG A 225 -1.07 -3.33 4.21
CA ARG A 225 -0.96 -3.64 2.79
C ARG A 225 -1.59 -4.98 2.48
N ALA A 226 -2.52 -4.99 1.53
CA ALA A 226 -3.20 -6.20 1.12
C ALA A 226 -3.51 -6.22 -0.37
N LYS A 227 -3.57 -7.40 -0.94
CA LYS A 227 -4.15 -7.69 -2.25
C LYS A 227 -5.48 -8.43 -2.14
N TYR A 228 -5.71 -9.08 -1.02
CA TYR A 228 -6.96 -9.78 -0.74
C TYR A 228 -7.52 -9.34 0.60
N VAL A 229 -8.83 -9.12 0.63
CA VAL A 229 -9.59 -8.77 1.83
C VAL A 229 -10.76 -9.74 1.95
N ARG A 230 -10.94 -10.37 3.10
CA ARG A 230 -12.03 -11.32 3.36
C ARG A 230 -12.85 -10.88 4.56
N LEU A 231 -14.16 -10.90 4.40
CA LEU A 231 -15.14 -10.69 5.46
C LEU A 231 -15.89 -12.00 5.73
#